data_71fa078c51f611799cdf779803554f82
#
_entry.id   71fa078c51f611799cdf779803554f82
#
_cell.length_a   1.000
_cell.length_b   1.000
_cell.length_c   1.000
_cell.angle_alpha   90.00
_cell.angle_beta   90.00
_cell.angle_gamma   90.00
#
_symmetry.space_group_name_H-M   'P 1'
#
loop_
_entity.id
_entity.type
_entity.pdbx_description
1 polymer ?
#
loop_
_entity_poly.entity_id
_entity_poly.type
_entity_poly.pdbx_seq_one_letter_code
_entity_poly.pdbx_strand_id
1 'polypeptide(L)'
;MVSRTTATRSSFHAGEIAVQERAGRSFPGRIKDVIPPVAADFLTQHEVCTLAGCGPDGRMWTSMLCGPAGFMNADDEHTLHVRARPLDTDPLRHLLTAGGDVGTIIMDSRRRMRVNGTLKPVGDGFVVQAEQVFSNCGRYISERHGTLLAPRPARVSSGAALTPGQIGLIRAADTFLVGTRHPDGAADASHRGGNPGFVQVDGPGELRWPDYDGNNMYSTLGNLTLDPRVGLLFLDWARGTLLQVSGRARLDWTPEAAAQLPGALRVIRMNVEAVQETVHGVPMRWTPPVLSRFNPSRAATDTR
;
A
#
# COMPACT_ATOMS: atom_id res chain seq x y z
N MET A 1 -11.36 29.52 5.61
CA MET A 1 -10.02 29.46 4.99
C MET A 1 -9.01 29.31 6.11
N VAL A 2 -8.69 28.06 6.52
CA VAL A 2 -7.70 27.78 7.58
C VAL A 2 -6.35 27.75 6.90
N SER A 3 -5.46 28.70 7.22
CA SER A 3 -4.08 28.74 6.77
C SER A 3 -3.39 27.43 7.22
N ARG A 4 -3.14 26.51 6.28
CA ARG A 4 -2.26 25.36 6.52
C ARG A 4 -0.84 25.90 6.69
N THR A 5 -0.38 25.96 7.92
CA THR A 5 1.03 26.19 8.21
C THR A 5 1.80 25.04 7.59
N THR A 6 2.60 25.30 6.57
CA THR A 6 3.56 24.39 5.95
C THR A 6 4.69 24.07 6.96
N ALA A 7 4.39 23.36 8.03
CA ALA A 7 5.41 22.59 8.71
C ALA A 7 5.83 21.49 7.72
N THR A 8 7.08 21.49 7.34
CA THR A 8 7.67 20.55 6.39
C THR A 8 7.34 19.12 6.85
N ARG A 9 6.50 18.40 6.11
CA ARG A 9 6.14 16.98 6.36
C ARG A 9 7.33 16.02 6.19
N SER A 10 8.53 16.53 6.05
CA SER A 10 9.80 15.81 5.92
C SER A 10 10.35 15.24 7.22
N SER A 11 9.67 15.43 8.34
CA SER A 11 10.03 14.84 9.64
C SER A 11 9.04 13.75 10.05
N PHE A 12 9.49 12.84 10.94
CA PHE A 12 8.59 11.87 11.57
C PHE A 12 7.54 12.58 12.41
N HIS A 13 6.29 12.17 12.28
CA HIS A 13 5.20 12.68 13.12
C HIS A 13 5.11 11.93 14.45
N ALA A 14 4.35 12.47 15.40
CA ALA A 14 4.25 11.95 16.76
C ALA A 14 3.91 10.45 16.85
N GLY A 15 3.06 9.94 15.94
CA GLY A 15 2.70 8.53 15.91
C GLY A 15 3.86 7.62 15.51
N GLU A 16 4.69 8.02 14.55
CA GLU A 16 5.88 7.26 14.13
C GLU A 16 6.91 7.24 15.26
N ILE A 17 7.14 8.39 15.91
CA ILE A 17 8.05 8.51 17.05
C ILE A 17 7.58 7.61 18.20
N ALA A 18 6.31 7.65 18.57
CA ALA A 18 5.75 6.82 19.63
C ALA A 18 5.90 5.30 19.34
N VAL A 19 5.75 4.89 18.06
CA VAL A 19 5.99 3.49 17.66
C VAL A 19 7.47 3.14 17.72
N GLN A 20 8.37 4.03 17.29
CA GLN A 20 9.83 3.84 17.38
C GLN A 20 10.28 3.66 18.84
N GLU A 21 9.84 4.54 19.72
CA GLU A 21 10.13 4.48 21.15
C GLU A 21 9.62 3.18 21.77
N ARG A 22 8.35 2.83 21.53
CA ARG A 22 7.75 1.58 22.04
C ARG A 22 8.44 0.33 21.52
N ALA A 23 8.93 0.35 20.27
CA ALA A 23 9.66 -0.74 19.66
C ALA A 23 11.14 -0.82 20.11
N GLY A 24 11.64 0.17 20.85
CA GLY A 24 13.06 0.29 21.20
C GLY A 24 13.95 0.42 19.94
N ARG A 25 13.45 1.10 18.90
CA ARG A 25 14.11 1.25 17.60
C ARG A 25 14.11 2.72 17.19
N SER A 26 15.07 3.08 16.33
CA SER A 26 15.11 4.38 15.68
C SER A 26 15.41 4.23 14.21
N PHE A 27 15.05 5.22 13.43
CA PHE A 27 15.43 5.31 12.02
C PHE A 27 16.44 6.46 11.86
N PRO A 28 17.68 6.18 11.45
CA PRO A 28 18.72 7.20 11.35
C PRO A 28 18.62 8.06 10.08
N GLY A 29 17.73 7.72 9.16
CA GLY A 29 17.56 8.42 7.89
C GLY A 29 16.69 9.66 8.01
N ARG A 30 16.64 10.44 6.92
CA ARG A 30 15.76 11.59 6.75
C ARG A 30 14.75 11.30 5.65
N ILE A 31 13.51 11.70 5.86
CA ILE A 31 12.50 11.79 4.80
C ILE A 31 12.81 13.09 4.04
N LYS A 32 12.87 13.01 2.72
CA LYS A 32 13.11 14.15 1.83
C LYS A 32 11.82 14.52 1.12
N ASP A 33 11.76 15.70 0.56
CA ASP A 33 10.70 16.20 -0.34
C ASP A 33 11.15 16.25 -1.80
N VAL A 34 12.33 15.71 -2.09
CA VAL A 34 12.99 15.77 -3.39
C VAL A 34 13.10 14.36 -4.00
N ILE A 35 12.70 14.22 -5.26
CA ILE A 35 12.90 13.04 -6.10
C ILE A 35 14.31 13.12 -6.70
N PRO A 36 15.27 12.35 -6.21
CA PRO A 36 16.63 12.41 -6.75
C PRO A 36 16.68 11.80 -8.17
N PRO A 37 17.65 12.16 -9.02
CA PRO A 37 17.75 11.67 -10.41
C PRO A 37 17.68 10.14 -10.53
N VAL A 38 18.35 9.41 -9.64
CA VAL A 38 18.29 7.93 -9.61
C VAL A 38 16.88 7.39 -9.34
N ALA A 39 16.04 8.14 -8.62
CA ALA A 39 14.64 7.78 -8.41
C ALA A 39 13.79 8.17 -9.62
N ALA A 40 14.06 9.30 -10.27
CA ALA A 40 13.39 9.68 -11.52
C ALA A 40 13.61 8.60 -12.60
N ASP A 41 14.84 8.12 -12.78
CA ASP A 41 15.15 7.02 -13.70
C ASP A 41 14.42 5.73 -13.33
N PHE A 42 14.35 5.42 -12.03
CA PHE A 42 13.60 4.25 -11.53
C PHE A 42 12.11 4.34 -11.88
N LEU A 43 11.49 5.49 -11.69
CA LEU A 43 10.07 5.71 -11.97
C LEU A 43 9.73 5.45 -13.43
N THR A 44 10.55 5.90 -14.38
CA THR A 44 10.30 5.76 -15.82
C THR A 44 10.35 4.31 -16.31
N GLN A 45 11.04 3.43 -15.59
CA GLN A 45 11.23 2.03 -15.98
C GLN A 45 10.08 1.12 -15.53
N HIS A 46 9.15 1.62 -14.72
CA HIS A 46 8.11 0.79 -14.10
C HIS A 46 6.74 1.01 -14.74
N GLU A 47 5.97 -0.07 -14.81
CA GLU A 47 4.65 -0.15 -15.44
C GLU A 47 3.50 -0.16 -14.42
N VAL A 48 3.82 -0.06 -13.13
CA VAL A 48 2.84 -0.16 -12.03
C VAL A 48 3.09 0.91 -10.97
N CYS A 49 2.03 1.59 -10.60
CA CYS A 49 1.99 2.53 -9.47
C CYS A 49 0.84 2.18 -8.54
N THR A 50 1.12 2.04 -7.26
CA THR A 50 0.06 1.94 -6.25
C THR A 50 -0.27 3.34 -5.75
N LEU A 51 -1.56 3.63 -5.64
CA LEU A 51 -2.11 4.88 -5.13
C LEU A 51 -2.94 4.59 -3.88
N ALA A 52 -2.70 5.33 -2.80
CA ALA A 52 -3.50 5.27 -1.59
C ALA A 52 -4.05 6.66 -1.25
N GLY A 53 -5.30 6.73 -0.83
CA GLY A 53 -5.96 7.98 -0.49
C GLY A 53 -7.33 7.76 0.14
N CYS A 54 -7.99 8.85 0.52
CA CYS A 54 -9.36 8.78 1.04
C CYS A 54 -10.37 8.83 -0.11
N GLY A 55 -11.38 7.98 -0.04
CA GLY A 55 -12.58 8.07 -0.87
C GLY A 55 -13.47 9.24 -0.46
N PRO A 56 -14.51 9.55 -1.27
CA PRO A 56 -15.44 10.64 -0.98
C PRO A 56 -16.26 10.38 0.30
N ASP A 57 -16.35 9.13 0.72
CA ASP A 57 -17.00 8.69 1.96
C ASP A 57 -16.08 8.76 3.20
N GLY A 58 -14.85 9.25 3.02
CA GLY A 58 -13.84 9.36 4.07
C GLY A 58 -13.12 8.05 4.41
N ARG A 59 -13.44 6.94 3.75
CA ARG A 59 -12.71 5.68 3.90
C ARG A 59 -11.36 5.74 3.23
N MET A 60 -10.40 5.01 3.80
CA MET A 60 -9.09 4.83 3.18
C MET A 60 -9.13 3.71 2.16
N TRP A 61 -8.61 3.96 0.95
CA TRP A 61 -8.54 3.00 -0.14
C TRP A 61 -7.15 2.91 -0.72
N THR A 62 -6.85 1.78 -1.32
CA THR A 62 -5.60 1.56 -2.05
C THR A 62 -5.93 0.99 -3.43
N SER A 63 -5.38 1.58 -4.48
CA SER A 63 -5.61 1.24 -5.88
C SER A 63 -4.29 0.97 -6.59
N MET A 64 -4.37 0.35 -7.76
CA MET A 64 -3.23 0.12 -8.63
C MET A 64 -3.49 0.71 -10.01
N LEU A 65 -2.50 1.44 -10.51
CA LEU A 65 -2.45 2.01 -11.83
C LEU A 65 -1.39 1.30 -12.67
N CYS A 66 -1.67 1.13 -13.94
CA CYS A 66 -0.73 0.53 -14.88
C CYS A 66 -0.64 1.37 -16.16
N GLY A 67 0.54 1.35 -16.77
CA GLY A 67 0.81 1.96 -18.05
C GLY A 67 2.11 1.41 -18.64
N PRO A 68 2.41 1.72 -19.91
CA PRO A 68 3.70 1.35 -20.49
C PRO A 68 4.84 2.06 -19.76
N ALA A 69 6.04 1.53 -19.85
CA ALA A 69 7.24 2.19 -19.32
C ALA A 69 7.27 3.66 -19.77
N GLY A 70 7.56 4.57 -18.85
CA GLY A 70 7.47 6.01 -19.07
C GLY A 70 6.10 6.64 -18.78
N PHE A 71 5.06 5.86 -18.37
CA PHE A 71 3.80 6.44 -17.92
C PHE A 71 3.93 7.25 -16.62
N MET A 72 5.00 6.99 -15.89
CA MET A 72 5.44 7.81 -14.74
C MET A 72 6.76 8.49 -15.07
N ASN A 73 6.90 9.75 -14.72
CA ASN A 73 8.16 10.49 -14.78
C ASN A 73 8.18 11.56 -13.69
N ALA A 74 9.37 11.97 -13.30
CA ALA A 74 9.54 13.20 -12.53
C ALA A 74 9.69 14.35 -13.52
N ASP A 75 8.75 15.32 -13.51
CA ASP A 75 8.82 16.50 -14.37
C ASP A 75 9.91 17.47 -13.85
N ASP A 76 10.09 17.48 -12.53
CA ASP A 76 11.14 18.15 -11.79
C ASP A 76 11.44 17.40 -10.48
N GLU A 77 12.29 17.93 -9.62
CA GLU A 77 12.69 17.30 -8.37
C GLU A 77 11.56 17.21 -7.31
N HIS A 78 10.41 17.87 -7.53
CA HIS A 78 9.28 17.89 -6.60
C HIS A 78 7.99 17.36 -7.20
N THR A 79 7.98 16.97 -8.48
CA THR A 79 6.75 16.63 -9.19
C THR A 79 6.83 15.24 -9.83
N LEU A 80 6.07 14.29 -9.29
CA LEU A 80 5.80 13.00 -9.95
C LEU A 80 4.60 13.15 -10.88
N HIS A 81 4.78 12.94 -12.18
CA HIS A 81 3.71 12.87 -13.15
C HIS A 81 3.31 11.41 -13.42
N VAL A 82 2.01 11.13 -13.40
CA VAL A 82 1.43 9.81 -13.68
C VAL A 82 0.40 9.94 -14.80
N ARG A 83 0.71 9.37 -15.98
CA ARG A 83 -0.16 9.37 -17.17
C ARG A 83 -1.06 8.13 -17.16
N ALA A 84 -1.82 7.99 -16.11
CA ALA A 84 -2.82 6.94 -15.94
C ALA A 84 -3.93 7.44 -15.03
N ARG A 85 -5.09 6.77 -15.09
CA ARG A 85 -6.26 7.12 -14.29
C ARG A 85 -6.78 5.88 -13.58
N PRO A 86 -7.23 5.99 -12.32
CA PRO A 86 -8.07 4.96 -11.73
C PRO A 86 -9.30 4.71 -12.60
N LEU A 87 -9.80 3.49 -12.63
CA LEU A 87 -11.04 3.14 -13.34
C LEU A 87 -12.19 4.04 -12.86
N ASP A 88 -13.20 4.26 -13.70
CA ASP A 88 -14.36 5.10 -13.35
C ASP A 88 -15.09 4.58 -12.10
N THR A 89 -15.03 3.30 -11.85
CA THR A 89 -15.61 2.62 -10.69
C THR A 89 -14.69 2.54 -9.47
N ASP A 90 -13.44 3.02 -9.60
CA ASP A 90 -12.47 2.96 -8.50
C ASP A 90 -12.82 4.00 -7.42
N PRO A 91 -12.77 3.63 -6.13
CA PRO A 91 -13.06 4.55 -5.02
C PRO A 91 -12.20 5.82 -5.00
N LEU A 92 -11.01 5.80 -5.63
CA LEU A 92 -10.12 6.96 -5.71
C LEU A 92 -10.30 7.79 -6.99
N ARG A 93 -11.25 7.42 -7.86
CA ARG A 93 -11.52 8.15 -9.12
C ARG A 93 -11.81 9.64 -8.92
N HIS A 94 -12.51 9.98 -7.84
CA HIS A 94 -12.86 11.36 -7.50
C HIS A 94 -11.63 12.29 -7.34
N LEU A 95 -10.46 11.74 -6.98
CA LEU A 95 -9.21 12.52 -6.84
C LEU A 95 -8.79 13.19 -8.17
N LEU A 96 -9.26 12.66 -9.31
CA LEU A 96 -9.02 13.26 -10.62
C LEU A 96 -9.84 14.55 -10.86
N THR A 97 -10.74 14.89 -9.97
CA THR A 97 -11.51 16.15 -10.03
C THR A 97 -11.30 17.01 -8.79
N ALA A 98 -11.24 16.37 -7.62
CA ALA A 98 -11.12 17.08 -6.36
C ALA A 98 -9.66 17.34 -5.93
N GLY A 99 -8.71 16.54 -6.44
CA GLY A 99 -7.36 16.50 -5.88
C GLY A 99 -7.36 15.92 -4.47
N GLY A 100 -6.23 15.96 -3.79
CA GLY A 100 -6.12 15.56 -2.39
C GLY A 100 -4.81 14.89 -2.03
N ASP A 101 -4.65 14.58 -0.74
CA ASP A 101 -3.46 13.95 -0.23
C ASP A 101 -3.42 12.46 -0.60
N VAL A 102 -2.28 12.02 -1.13
CA VAL A 102 -2.08 10.64 -1.59
C VAL A 102 -0.73 10.10 -1.15
N GLY A 103 -0.68 8.79 -0.94
CA GLY A 103 0.55 8.04 -0.88
C GLY A 103 0.74 7.24 -2.16
N THR A 104 1.97 7.18 -2.66
CA THR A 104 2.29 6.30 -3.79
C THR A 104 3.43 5.35 -3.45
N ILE A 105 3.38 4.14 -3.99
CA ILE A 105 4.51 3.22 -3.95
C ILE A 105 4.71 2.55 -5.31
N ILE A 106 5.94 2.62 -5.78
CA ILE A 106 6.43 1.97 -6.97
C ILE A 106 7.48 0.96 -6.52
N MET A 107 7.46 -0.25 -7.05
CA MET A 107 8.34 -1.31 -6.57
C MET A 107 8.74 -2.30 -7.66
N ASP A 108 9.97 -2.80 -7.52
CA ASP A 108 10.47 -4.00 -8.19
C ASP A 108 10.82 -5.09 -7.15
N SER A 109 11.47 -6.17 -7.57
CA SER A 109 11.90 -7.26 -6.67
C SER A 109 12.95 -6.85 -5.63
N ARG A 110 13.57 -5.68 -5.75
CA ARG A 110 14.72 -5.24 -4.94
C ARG A 110 14.48 -3.94 -4.21
N ARG A 111 13.67 -3.05 -4.78
CA ARG A 111 13.53 -1.66 -4.33
C ARG A 111 12.07 -1.24 -4.26
N ARG A 112 11.80 -0.31 -3.38
CA ARG A 112 10.53 0.41 -3.27
C ARG A 112 10.83 1.88 -3.20
N MET A 113 10.15 2.66 -4.03
CA MET A 113 10.16 4.11 -3.99
C MET A 113 8.78 4.58 -3.58
N ARG A 114 8.72 5.49 -2.62
CA ARG A 114 7.49 6.19 -2.25
C ARG A 114 7.62 7.66 -2.57
N VAL A 115 6.55 8.20 -3.11
CA VAL A 115 6.37 9.63 -3.32
C VAL A 115 4.98 9.97 -2.78
N ASN A 116 4.93 10.47 -1.56
CA ASN A 116 3.70 10.90 -0.93
C ASN A 116 3.56 12.42 -1.04
N GLY A 117 2.36 12.92 -1.17
CA GLY A 117 2.10 14.34 -1.31
C GLY A 117 0.70 14.66 -1.78
N THR A 118 0.54 15.83 -2.40
CA THR A 118 -0.76 16.30 -2.87
C THR A 118 -0.95 16.01 -4.36
N LEU A 119 -1.98 15.24 -4.69
CA LEU A 119 -2.40 14.96 -6.07
C LEU A 119 -3.16 16.16 -6.65
N LYS A 120 -2.79 16.54 -7.87
CA LYS A 120 -3.51 17.52 -8.70
C LYS A 120 -3.81 16.90 -10.07
N PRO A 121 -5.06 16.96 -10.55
CA PRO A 121 -5.41 16.49 -11.88
C PRO A 121 -4.70 17.28 -12.97
N VAL A 122 -4.17 16.59 -13.98
CA VAL A 122 -3.52 17.19 -15.15
C VAL A 122 -3.77 16.33 -16.38
N GLY A 123 -4.38 16.89 -17.42
CA GLY A 123 -4.60 16.20 -18.71
C GLY A 123 -5.27 14.84 -18.52
N ASP A 124 -4.65 13.79 -19.05
CA ASP A 124 -5.13 12.42 -18.97
C ASP A 124 -4.61 11.63 -17.75
N GLY A 125 -4.10 12.33 -16.74
CA GLY A 125 -3.58 11.75 -15.52
C GLY A 125 -3.60 12.73 -14.37
N PHE A 126 -2.52 12.75 -13.60
CA PHE A 126 -2.33 13.64 -12.47
C PHE A 126 -0.84 13.85 -12.18
N VAL A 127 -0.56 14.88 -11.42
CA VAL A 127 0.74 15.06 -10.78
C VAL A 127 0.61 14.88 -9.27
N VAL A 128 1.65 14.39 -8.63
CA VAL A 128 1.81 14.39 -7.17
C VAL A 128 2.92 15.37 -6.83
N GLN A 129 2.55 16.46 -6.15
CA GLN A 129 3.51 17.38 -5.56
C GLN A 129 4.14 16.69 -4.36
N ALA A 130 5.40 16.32 -4.47
CA ALA A 130 6.11 15.53 -3.49
C ALA A 130 6.31 16.30 -2.18
N GLU A 131 5.97 15.66 -1.07
CA GLU A 131 6.19 16.14 0.29
C GLU A 131 7.06 15.16 1.08
N GLN A 132 6.98 13.86 0.73
CA GLN A 132 7.80 12.81 1.31
C GLN A 132 8.28 11.86 0.21
N VAL A 133 9.59 11.79 0.06
CA VAL A 133 10.26 10.92 -0.92
C VAL A 133 11.28 10.04 -0.20
N PHE A 134 11.12 8.74 -0.30
CA PHE A 134 12.06 7.80 0.32
C PHE A 134 11.99 6.41 -0.31
N SER A 135 13.11 5.71 -0.22
CA SER A 135 13.21 4.32 -0.65
C SER A 135 13.23 3.37 0.54
N ASN A 136 12.76 2.15 0.33
CA ASN A 136 12.73 1.12 1.34
C ASN A 136 13.48 -0.13 0.89
N CYS A 137 13.99 -0.90 1.87
CA CYS A 137 14.60 -2.19 1.64
C CYS A 137 13.62 -3.16 0.96
N GLY A 138 14.15 -4.02 0.07
CA GLY A 138 13.38 -5.03 -0.65
C GLY A 138 12.97 -6.27 0.16
N ARG A 139 13.09 -6.25 1.49
CA ARG A 139 12.65 -7.40 2.31
C ARG A 139 11.18 -7.73 2.09
N TYR A 140 10.88 -9.02 2.06
CA TYR A 140 9.53 -9.59 1.90
C TYR A 140 8.84 -9.30 0.56
N ILE A 141 9.56 -8.78 -0.44
CA ILE A 141 9.02 -8.66 -1.80
C ILE A 141 9.15 -10.02 -2.50
N SER A 142 8.03 -10.55 -2.98
CA SER A 142 8.02 -11.70 -3.90
C SER A 142 8.33 -11.19 -5.30
N GLU A 143 9.28 -11.84 -5.99
CA GLU A 143 9.65 -11.45 -7.35
C GLU A 143 8.62 -11.97 -8.35
N ARG A 144 8.20 -11.10 -9.26
CA ARG A 144 7.31 -11.39 -10.39
C ARG A 144 7.69 -10.56 -11.60
N HIS A 145 7.45 -11.12 -12.78
CA HIS A 145 7.56 -10.39 -14.05
C HIS A 145 6.16 -10.12 -14.59
N GLY A 146 5.85 -8.85 -14.75
CA GLY A 146 4.59 -8.38 -15.31
C GLY A 146 4.63 -8.35 -16.83
N THR A 147 3.48 -8.54 -17.46
CA THR A 147 3.26 -8.33 -18.91
C THR A 147 2.01 -7.49 -19.06
N LEU A 148 2.14 -6.34 -19.72
CA LEU A 148 1.01 -5.48 -20.05
C LEU A 148 0.17 -6.17 -21.15
N LEU A 149 -1.14 -6.15 -20.99
CA LEU A 149 -2.13 -6.76 -21.86
C LEU A 149 -3.04 -5.68 -22.45
N ALA A 150 -3.78 -6.04 -23.49
CA ALA A 150 -4.90 -5.20 -23.94
C ALA A 150 -5.94 -5.06 -22.81
N PRO A 151 -6.46 -3.85 -22.56
CA PRO A 151 -7.52 -3.63 -21.60
C PRO A 151 -8.76 -4.47 -21.92
N ARG A 152 -9.44 -4.96 -20.89
CA ARG A 152 -10.70 -5.68 -20.97
C ARG A 152 -11.75 -4.95 -20.14
N PRO A 153 -13.04 -5.06 -20.48
CA PRO A 153 -14.10 -4.49 -19.65
C PRO A 153 -14.01 -4.98 -18.20
N ALA A 154 -13.90 -4.04 -17.28
CA ALA A 154 -13.88 -4.33 -15.85
C ALA A 154 -15.28 -4.67 -15.34
N ARG A 155 -15.37 -5.58 -14.38
CA ARG A 155 -16.61 -5.91 -13.66
C ARG A 155 -16.39 -5.70 -12.17
N VAL A 156 -17.27 -4.92 -11.58
CA VAL A 156 -17.15 -4.50 -10.17
C VAL A 156 -18.25 -5.14 -9.35
N SER A 157 -17.90 -5.62 -8.17
CA SER A 157 -18.82 -5.99 -7.11
C SER A 157 -18.35 -5.36 -5.78
N SER A 158 -19.31 -4.95 -4.95
CA SER A 158 -19.03 -4.29 -3.67
C SER A 158 -19.86 -4.91 -2.56
N GLY A 159 -19.35 -4.82 -1.33
CA GLY A 159 -20.03 -5.34 -0.15
C GLY A 159 -19.46 -4.75 1.14
N ALA A 160 -20.07 -5.10 2.26
CA ALA A 160 -19.62 -4.70 3.60
C ALA A 160 -18.78 -5.80 4.30
N ALA A 161 -18.69 -7.00 3.69
CA ALA A 161 -17.98 -8.14 4.23
C ALA A 161 -17.38 -8.99 3.09
N LEU A 162 -16.39 -9.79 3.42
CA LEU A 162 -15.69 -10.66 2.48
C LEU A 162 -16.53 -11.88 2.10
N THR A 163 -16.59 -12.20 0.82
CA THR A 163 -17.14 -13.46 0.32
C THR A 163 -16.13 -14.61 0.48
N PRO A 164 -16.58 -15.89 0.43
CA PRO A 164 -15.66 -17.04 0.47
C PRO A 164 -14.56 -17.00 -0.59
N GLY A 165 -14.86 -16.55 -1.82
CA GLY A 165 -13.87 -16.41 -2.89
C GLY A 165 -12.80 -15.36 -2.58
N GLN A 166 -13.19 -14.21 -2.04
CA GLN A 166 -12.30 -13.14 -1.60
C GLN A 166 -11.43 -13.57 -0.42
N ILE A 167 -11.99 -14.32 0.53
CA ILE A 167 -11.24 -14.95 1.62
C ILE A 167 -10.17 -15.90 1.07
N GLY A 168 -10.51 -16.71 0.07
CA GLY A 168 -9.58 -17.58 -0.62
C GLY A 168 -8.42 -16.81 -1.26
N LEU A 169 -8.70 -15.68 -1.93
CA LEU A 169 -7.69 -14.80 -2.54
C LEU A 169 -6.75 -14.22 -1.46
N ILE A 170 -7.29 -13.72 -0.36
CA ILE A 170 -6.49 -13.16 0.75
C ILE A 170 -5.59 -14.23 1.37
N ARG A 171 -6.10 -15.43 1.63
CA ARG A 171 -5.32 -16.55 2.19
C ARG A 171 -4.21 -17.04 1.26
N ALA A 172 -4.42 -16.95 -0.04
CA ALA A 172 -3.43 -17.33 -1.04
C ALA A 172 -2.39 -16.21 -1.31
N ALA A 173 -2.64 -14.99 -0.83
CA ALA A 173 -1.77 -13.85 -1.07
C ALA A 173 -0.43 -14.01 -0.32
N ASP A 174 0.65 -13.69 -1.01
CA ASP A 174 2.01 -13.50 -0.46
C ASP A 174 2.39 -12.01 -0.39
N THR A 175 1.52 -11.16 -0.90
CA THR A 175 1.73 -9.72 -1.02
C THR A 175 0.38 -9.00 -0.92
N PHE A 176 0.35 -7.89 -0.19
CA PHE A 176 -0.69 -6.89 -0.31
C PHE A 176 -0.11 -5.48 -0.15
N LEU A 177 -0.85 -4.50 -0.61
CA LEU A 177 -0.52 -3.09 -0.47
C LEU A 177 -1.45 -2.45 0.55
N VAL A 178 -0.94 -1.53 1.35
CA VAL A 178 -1.68 -0.91 2.44
C VAL A 178 -1.56 0.59 2.38
N GLY A 179 -2.70 1.26 2.39
CA GLY A 179 -2.83 2.70 2.53
C GLY A 179 -3.25 3.08 3.95
N THR A 180 -2.60 4.09 4.50
CA THR A 180 -2.93 4.70 5.79
C THR A 180 -2.82 6.21 5.70
N ARG A 181 -3.33 6.93 6.69
CA ARG A 181 -3.24 8.38 6.72
C ARG A 181 -2.94 8.93 8.11
N HIS A 182 -2.34 10.10 8.13
CA HIS A 182 -2.26 10.96 9.30
C HIS A 182 -3.55 11.79 9.46
N PRO A 183 -3.99 12.19 10.66
CA PRO A 183 -5.20 13.01 10.86
C PRO A 183 -5.23 14.34 10.08
N ASP A 184 -4.08 14.92 9.76
CA ASP A 184 -3.97 16.15 8.96
C ASP A 184 -4.26 15.94 7.46
N GLY A 185 -4.40 14.68 7.03
CA GLY A 185 -4.72 14.30 5.66
C GLY A 185 -3.59 13.57 4.93
N ALA A 186 -2.32 13.74 5.34
CA ALA A 186 -1.19 13.08 4.69
C ALA A 186 -1.40 11.57 4.58
N ALA A 187 -1.26 11.03 3.38
CA ALA A 187 -1.46 9.61 3.12
C ALA A 187 -0.14 8.90 2.81
N ASP A 188 -0.05 7.63 3.13
CA ASP A 188 1.08 6.77 2.84
C ASP A 188 0.62 5.46 2.20
N ALA A 189 1.37 4.99 1.21
CA ALA A 189 1.21 3.67 0.62
C ALA A 189 2.40 2.78 0.98
N SER A 190 2.13 1.58 1.45
CA SER A 190 3.14 0.62 1.89
C SER A 190 2.91 -0.75 1.28
N HIS A 191 3.96 -1.58 1.28
CA HIS A 191 3.92 -2.98 0.89
C HIS A 191 4.02 -3.87 2.13
N ARG A 192 3.28 -4.97 2.12
CA ARG A 192 3.43 -6.08 3.06
C ARG A 192 3.57 -7.38 2.28
N GLY A 193 4.51 -8.21 2.69
CA GLY A 193 4.74 -9.52 2.09
C GLY A 193 5.06 -10.58 3.12
N GLY A 194 4.80 -11.83 2.74
CA GLY A 194 5.02 -13.02 3.57
C GLY A 194 4.78 -14.29 2.77
N ASN A 195 4.79 -15.44 3.42
CA ASN A 195 4.36 -16.69 2.78
C ASN A 195 2.83 -16.68 2.62
N PRO A 196 2.25 -17.34 1.59
CA PRO A 196 0.81 -17.54 1.52
C PRO A 196 0.24 -18.02 2.86
N GLY A 197 -0.83 -17.35 3.31
CA GLY A 197 -1.43 -17.56 4.63
C GLY A 197 -0.86 -16.65 5.73
N PHE A 198 0.06 -15.72 5.43
CA PHE A 198 0.53 -14.76 6.44
C PHE A 198 -0.55 -13.75 6.86
N VAL A 199 -1.53 -13.49 6.00
CA VAL A 199 -2.75 -12.78 6.37
C VAL A 199 -3.78 -13.80 6.81
N GLN A 200 -4.21 -13.70 8.05
CA GLN A 200 -5.26 -14.53 8.63
C GLN A 200 -6.62 -13.84 8.46
N VAL A 201 -7.62 -14.64 8.13
CA VAL A 201 -9.01 -14.21 8.02
C VAL A 201 -9.79 -14.92 9.10
N ASP A 202 -10.11 -14.21 10.18
CA ASP A 202 -10.78 -14.76 11.36
C ASP A 202 -12.32 -14.80 11.16
N GLY A 203 -12.82 -14.13 10.11
CA GLY A 203 -14.21 -14.10 9.69
C GLY A 203 -14.43 -13.17 8.51
N PRO A 204 -15.65 -13.07 7.96
CA PRO A 204 -15.93 -12.22 6.81
C PRO A 204 -15.68 -10.72 7.05
N GLY A 205 -15.62 -10.31 8.31
CA GLY A 205 -15.40 -8.92 8.73
C GLY A 205 -14.08 -8.69 9.45
N GLU A 206 -13.19 -9.69 9.54
CA GLU A 206 -12.01 -9.57 10.40
C GLU A 206 -10.76 -10.15 9.76
N LEU A 207 -9.70 -9.33 9.71
CA LEU A 207 -8.38 -9.68 9.21
C LEU A 207 -7.32 -9.40 10.28
N ARG A 208 -6.24 -10.19 10.25
CA ARG A 208 -5.02 -9.89 11.01
C ARG A 208 -3.77 -10.29 10.21
N TRP A 209 -2.70 -9.56 10.41
CA TRP A 209 -1.42 -9.84 9.77
C TRP A 209 -0.24 -9.44 10.67
N PRO A 210 0.92 -10.09 10.48
CA PRO A 210 2.12 -9.78 11.24
C PRO A 210 2.76 -8.46 10.77
N ASP A 211 3.37 -7.74 11.68
CA ASP A 211 4.41 -6.77 11.38
C ASP A 211 5.77 -7.42 11.65
N TYR A 212 6.55 -7.53 10.58
CA TYR A 212 7.89 -8.13 10.60
C TYR A 212 8.99 -7.10 10.85
N ASP A 213 10.20 -7.58 11.14
CA ASP A 213 11.38 -6.72 11.22
C ASP A 213 11.63 -6.00 9.88
N GLY A 214 11.71 -4.69 9.93
CA GLY A 214 11.76 -3.83 8.74
C GLY A 214 12.76 -2.69 8.84
N ASN A 215 12.44 -1.57 8.22
CA ASN A 215 13.30 -0.39 8.12
C ASN A 215 13.19 0.59 9.30
N ASN A 216 12.36 0.30 10.30
CA ASN A 216 12.11 1.13 11.48
C ASN A 216 11.50 2.53 11.21
N MET A 217 11.02 2.81 10.02
CA MET A 217 10.31 4.08 9.73
C MET A 217 8.95 4.11 10.41
N TYR A 218 8.25 2.98 10.40
CA TYR A 218 6.92 2.80 11.01
C TYR A 218 5.80 3.69 10.47
N SER A 219 5.91 4.23 9.23
CA SER A 219 4.88 5.13 8.68
C SER A 219 3.46 4.56 8.78
N THR A 220 3.24 3.32 8.35
CA THR A 220 1.94 2.64 8.48
C THR A 220 1.50 2.52 9.94
N LEU A 221 2.40 2.08 10.83
CA LEU A 221 2.05 1.86 12.25
C LEU A 221 1.83 3.17 12.98
N GLY A 222 2.67 4.18 12.68
CA GLY A 222 2.54 5.52 13.23
C GLY A 222 1.21 6.16 12.84
N ASN A 223 0.82 6.06 11.56
CA ASN A 223 -0.49 6.53 11.11
C ASN A 223 -1.62 5.82 11.87
N LEU A 224 -1.56 4.48 11.98
CA LEU A 224 -2.60 3.69 12.67
C LEU A 224 -2.72 3.97 14.17
N THR A 225 -1.70 4.52 14.82
CA THR A 225 -1.83 4.97 16.22
C THR A 225 -2.67 6.24 16.36
N LEU A 226 -2.76 7.05 15.30
CA LEU A 226 -3.43 8.34 15.30
C LEU A 226 -4.78 8.30 14.56
N ASP A 227 -4.86 7.54 13.47
CA ASP A 227 -6.05 7.36 12.65
C ASP A 227 -6.17 5.89 12.26
N PRO A 228 -7.17 5.16 12.77
CA PRO A 228 -7.30 3.72 12.53
C PRO A 228 -7.75 3.35 11.11
N ARG A 229 -8.10 4.31 10.24
CA ARG A 229 -8.55 4.03 8.88
C ARG A 229 -7.43 3.43 8.06
N VAL A 230 -7.75 2.34 7.35
CA VAL A 230 -6.81 1.58 6.52
C VAL A 230 -7.49 1.09 5.26
N GLY A 231 -6.77 1.11 4.15
CA GLY A 231 -7.17 0.51 2.88
C GLY A 231 -6.15 -0.54 2.46
N LEU A 232 -6.62 -1.76 2.20
CA LEU A 232 -5.79 -2.84 1.69
C LEU A 232 -6.10 -3.09 0.22
N LEU A 233 -5.08 -3.51 -0.53
CA LEU A 233 -5.23 -3.98 -1.90
C LEU A 233 -4.55 -5.35 -2.03
N PHE A 234 -5.35 -6.36 -2.31
CA PHE A 234 -4.89 -7.68 -2.75
C PHE A 234 -5.06 -7.82 -4.25
N LEU A 235 -4.21 -8.62 -4.87
CA LEU A 235 -4.19 -8.80 -6.32
C LEU A 235 -4.24 -10.28 -6.67
N ASP A 236 -5.16 -10.68 -7.55
CA ASP A 236 -4.99 -11.90 -8.34
C ASP A 236 -4.01 -11.58 -9.48
N TRP A 237 -2.76 -11.90 -9.24
CA TRP A 237 -1.65 -11.60 -10.15
C TRP A 237 -1.77 -12.28 -11.52
N ALA A 238 -2.48 -13.40 -11.58
CA ALA A 238 -2.68 -14.14 -12.83
C ALA A 238 -3.80 -13.55 -13.69
N ARG A 239 -4.81 -12.91 -13.06
CA ARG A 239 -6.02 -12.42 -13.75
C ARG A 239 -6.13 -10.90 -13.78
N GLY A 240 -5.28 -10.18 -13.05
CA GLY A 240 -5.39 -8.72 -12.91
C GLY A 240 -6.67 -8.29 -12.15
N THR A 241 -7.18 -9.14 -11.25
CA THR A 241 -8.31 -8.80 -10.40
C THR A 241 -7.83 -8.06 -9.17
N LEU A 242 -8.41 -6.91 -8.88
CA LEU A 242 -8.15 -6.12 -7.67
C LEU A 242 -9.19 -6.44 -6.62
N LEU A 243 -8.75 -6.71 -5.40
CA LEU A 243 -9.60 -6.78 -4.22
C LEU A 243 -9.18 -5.68 -3.26
N GLN A 244 -9.99 -4.65 -3.19
CA GLN A 244 -9.81 -3.49 -2.31
C GLN A 244 -10.65 -3.70 -1.05
N VAL A 245 -10.03 -3.54 0.13
CA VAL A 245 -10.69 -3.73 1.42
C VAL A 245 -10.42 -2.51 2.29
N SER A 246 -11.47 -1.82 2.67
CA SER A 246 -11.40 -0.66 3.56
C SER A 246 -11.96 -0.98 4.94
N GLY A 247 -11.39 -0.37 5.98
CA GLY A 247 -11.85 -0.56 7.34
C GLY A 247 -10.99 0.16 8.37
N ARG A 248 -11.01 -0.35 9.60
CA ARG A 248 -10.29 0.23 10.75
C ARG A 248 -9.36 -0.80 11.37
N ALA A 249 -8.11 -0.43 11.58
CA ALA A 249 -7.11 -1.31 12.16
C ALA A 249 -6.55 -0.79 13.48
N ARG A 250 -6.06 -1.70 14.28
CA ARG A 250 -5.36 -1.43 15.55
C ARG A 250 -4.13 -2.30 15.69
N LEU A 251 -3.16 -1.81 16.45
CA LEU A 251 -1.93 -2.53 16.75
C LEU A 251 -2.12 -3.37 18.01
N ASP A 252 -1.78 -4.64 17.91
CA ASP A 252 -1.71 -5.58 19.03
C ASP A 252 -0.24 -5.87 19.35
N TRP A 253 0.21 -5.36 20.49
CA TRP A 253 1.60 -5.44 20.96
C TRP A 253 1.82 -6.61 21.92
N THR A 254 0.79 -7.42 22.18
CA THR A 254 0.92 -8.51 23.12
C THR A 254 1.83 -9.62 22.58
N PRO A 255 2.72 -10.18 23.38
CA PRO A 255 3.56 -11.31 22.97
C PRO A 255 2.72 -12.52 22.52
N GLU A 256 1.55 -12.73 23.15
CA GLU A 256 0.62 -13.79 22.84
C GLU A 256 0.06 -13.68 21.43
N ALA A 257 -0.28 -12.47 20.98
CA ALA A 257 -0.73 -12.23 19.61
C ALA A 257 0.42 -12.45 18.62
N ALA A 258 1.61 -11.95 18.92
CA ALA A 258 2.79 -12.14 18.06
C ALA A 258 3.16 -13.61 17.93
N ALA A 259 3.10 -14.41 19.00
CA ALA A 259 3.41 -15.83 19.00
C ALA A 259 2.49 -16.67 18.08
N GLN A 260 1.30 -16.17 17.74
CA GLN A 260 0.35 -16.85 16.84
C GLN A 260 0.73 -16.76 15.36
N LEU A 261 1.60 -15.81 14.99
CA LEU A 261 2.00 -15.57 13.61
C LEU A 261 3.52 -15.70 13.47
N PRO A 262 4.02 -16.65 12.68
CA PRO A 262 5.46 -16.87 12.55
C PRO A 262 6.23 -15.60 12.18
N GLY A 263 7.26 -15.28 12.96
CA GLY A 263 8.13 -14.13 12.74
C GLY A 263 7.54 -12.74 13.08
N ALA A 264 6.32 -12.70 13.61
CA ALA A 264 5.70 -11.44 13.98
C ALA A 264 6.40 -10.80 15.19
N LEU A 265 6.65 -9.49 15.11
CA LEU A 265 7.04 -8.66 16.25
C LEU A 265 5.83 -8.08 16.97
N ARG A 266 4.74 -7.90 16.24
CA ARG A 266 3.40 -7.44 16.66
C ARG A 266 2.40 -7.80 15.59
N VAL A 267 1.12 -7.64 15.89
CA VAL A 267 0.03 -7.99 14.97
C VAL A 267 -0.81 -6.75 14.69
N ILE A 268 -1.24 -6.59 13.47
CA ILE A 268 -2.28 -5.63 13.11
C ILE A 268 -3.59 -6.40 12.96
N ARG A 269 -4.65 -5.91 13.60
CA ARG A 269 -6.01 -6.42 13.50
C ARG A 269 -6.89 -5.39 12.82
N MET A 270 -7.69 -5.81 11.85
CA MET A 270 -8.56 -4.93 11.07
C MET A 270 -9.99 -5.45 11.09
N ASN A 271 -10.92 -4.53 11.35
CA ASN A 271 -12.34 -4.73 11.07
C ASN A 271 -12.64 -4.18 9.67
N VAL A 272 -13.23 -5.03 8.84
CA VAL A 272 -13.64 -4.71 7.47
C VAL A 272 -14.94 -3.89 7.51
N GLU A 273 -14.99 -2.79 6.76
CA GLU A 273 -16.17 -1.93 6.65
C GLU A 273 -16.71 -1.89 5.21
N ALA A 274 -15.82 -2.04 4.22
CA ALA A 274 -16.20 -2.04 2.82
C ALA A 274 -15.22 -2.89 2.00
N VAL A 275 -15.75 -3.54 0.99
CA VAL A 275 -15.01 -4.39 0.04
C VAL A 275 -15.41 -4.00 -1.37
N GLN A 276 -14.45 -3.90 -2.27
CA GLN A 276 -14.69 -3.80 -3.70
C GLN A 276 -13.77 -4.77 -4.45
N GLU A 277 -14.36 -5.61 -5.28
CA GLU A 277 -13.63 -6.48 -6.18
C GLU A 277 -13.84 -6.01 -7.62
N THR A 278 -12.73 -5.85 -8.35
CA THR A 278 -12.73 -5.43 -9.73
C THR A 278 -12.04 -6.48 -10.59
N VAL A 279 -12.83 -7.32 -11.23
CA VAL A 279 -12.32 -8.32 -12.20
C VAL A 279 -11.82 -7.58 -13.44
N HIS A 280 -10.62 -7.91 -13.91
CA HIS A 280 -9.87 -7.16 -14.94
C HIS A 280 -9.61 -5.70 -14.54
N GLY A 281 -9.31 -5.49 -13.25
CA GLY A 281 -9.06 -4.15 -12.70
C GLY A 281 -7.76 -3.53 -13.22
N VAL A 282 -6.78 -4.36 -13.59
CA VAL A 282 -5.56 -3.92 -14.26
C VAL A 282 -5.28 -4.79 -15.48
N PRO A 283 -4.84 -4.19 -16.61
CA PRO A 283 -4.52 -4.91 -17.85
C PRO A 283 -3.12 -5.53 -17.77
N MET A 284 -2.85 -6.29 -16.75
CA MET A 284 -1.56 -6.96 -16.54
C MET A 284 -1.74 -8.40 -16.08
N ARG A 285 -0.75 -9.21 -16.42
CA ARG A 285 -0.59 -10.57 -15.89
C ARG A 285 0.85 -10.75 -15.44
N TRP A 286 1.03 -11.42 -14.31
CA TRP A 286 2.36 -11.69 -13.76
C TRP A 286 2.67 -13.18 -13.73
N THR A 287 3.96 -13.49 -13.76
CA THR A 287 4.45 -14.85 -13.52
C THR A 287 4.11 -15.30 -12.09
N PRO A 288 4.09 -16.61 -11.81
CA PRO A 288 4.08 -17.11 -10.45
C PRO A 288 5.20 -16.49 -9.62
N PRO A 289 4.99 -16.29 -8.31
CA PRO A 289 5.98 -15.63 -7.46
C PRO A 289 7.21 -16.50 -7.19
N VAL A 290 8.38 -15.86 -7.17
CA VAL A 290 9.51 -16.37 -6.40
C VAL A 290 9.45 -15.70 -5.03
N LEU A 291 9.13 -16.47 -4.01
CA LEU A 291 8.93 -15.95 -2.66
C LEU A 291 10.23 -15.36 -2.09
N SER A 292 10.09 -14.31 -1.30
CA SER A 292 11.24 -13.67 -0.66
C SER A 292 11.94 -14.62 0.32
N ARG A 293 13.26 -14.70 0.23
CA ARG A 293 14.11 -15.45 1.19
C ARG A 293 14.03 -14.90 2.62
N PHE A 294 13.51 -13.70 2.79
CA PHE A 294 13.32 -13.08 4.10
C PHE A 294 12.00 -13.44 4.75
N ASN A 295 11.11 -14.14 4.04
CA ASN A 295 9.86 -14.58 4.64
C ASN A 295 10.17 -15.52 5.81
N PRO A 296 9.49 -15.37 6.96
CA PRO A 296 9.66 -16.27 8.08
C PRO A 296 9.43 -17.71 7.67
N SER A 297 10.21 -18.63 8.23
CA SER A 297 9.97 -20.06 8.06
C SER A 297 8.55 -20.41 8.50
N ARG A 298 7.85 -21.23 7.72
CA ARG A 298 6.62 -21.84 8.23
C ARG A 298 6.99 -22.63 9.47
N ALA A 299 6.29 -22.41 10.60
CA ALA A 299 6.37 -23.32 11.71
C ALA A 299 6.11 -24.73 11.14
N ALA A 300 6.98 -25.67 11.43
CA ALA A 300 6.75 -27.04 11.06
C ALA A 300 5.37 -27.42 11.63
N THR A 301 4.38 -27.59 10.75
CA THR A 301 3.12 -28.22 11.15
C THR A 301 3.50 -29.61 11.57
N ASP A 302 3.49 -29.86 12.88
CA ASP A 302 3.54 -31.24 13.42
C ASP A 302 2.43 -32.02 12.71
N THR A 303 2.83 -32.80 11.74
CA THR A 303 2.01 -33.90 11.21
C THR A 303 2.00 -34.95 12.30
N ARG A 304 0.99 -34.90 13.15
CA ARG A 304 0.55 -36.06 13.94
C ARG A 304 -0.69 -36.65 13.31
#